data_366a6d391617ce8c0ed55babc2ce27be
#
_entry.id   366a6d391617ce8c0ed55babc2ce27be
#
_cell.length_a   1.000
_cell.length_b   1.000
_cell.length_c   1.000
_cell.angle_alpha   90.00
_cell.angle_beta   90.00
_cell.angle_gamma   90.00
#
_symmetry.space_group_name_H-M   'P 1'
#
loop_
_entity.id
_entity.type
_entity.pdbx_description
1 polymer ?
#
loop_
_entity_poly.entity_id
_entity_poly.type
_entity_poly.pdbx_seq_one_letter_code
_entity_poly.pdbx_strand_id
1 'polypeptide(L)'
;MSELVLYDAAGVPSPRRVRICLLEKKLPFTIKWLNLGLMDQKRPDYLVLNPTGLVPTLVHDGKAIYESNVINEYIDAIHPNPPLVPKDAYGQARMRMWFAFENDFAKPFRDCAYETLGKERLQSSGITPDKLREEIGKRTSNEAYIRFATKVLTTARDDALLAERHLVLLEKMDTMERQLADGRPWLCGDQFTLADIALGPRVDMFPIIGIADIYQRFPHIGKFMERVKARPSWTASGFRPEPGETERKIEALAA
;
A
#
# COMPACT_ATOMS: atom_id res chain seq x y z
N MET A 1 -6.75 -13.70 23.13
CA MET A 1 -5.84 -12.79 22.38
C MET A 1 -6.72 -11.70 21.81
N SER A 2 -6.23 -10.45 21.83
CA SER A 2 -6.92 -9.30 21.20
C SER A 2 -7.08 -9.55 19.71
N GLU A 3 -8.23 -9.18 19.15
CA GLU A 3 -8.56 -9.41 17.76
C GLU A 3 -8.01 -8.27 16.88
N LEU A 4 -7.16 -8.62 15.91
CA LEU A 4 -6.66 -7.70 14.90
C LEU A 4 -7.37 -7.97 13.57
N VAL A 5 -8.15 -7.00 13.08
CA VAL A 5 -8.87 -7.08 11.81
C VAL A 5 -8.36 -6.01 10.86
N LEU A 6 -7.77 -6.43 9.75
CA LEU A 6 -7.24 -5.54 8.70
C LEU A 6 -8.23 -5.46 7.53
N TYR A 7 -8.78 -4.28 7.28
CA TYR A 7 -9.49 -3.98 6.03
C TYR A 7 -8.50 -3.66 4.94
N ASP A 8 -8.50 -4.44 3.88
CA ASP A 8 -7.45 -4.54 2.87
C ASP A 8 -8.02 -4.53 1.44
N ALA A 9 -7.17 -4.29 0.47
CA ALA A 9 -7.51 -4.41 -0.93
C ALA A 9 -6.35 -5.04 -1.72
N ALA A 10 -6.67 -6.00 -2.58
CA ALA A 10 -5.68 -6.76 -3.33
C ALA A 10 -4.82 -5.89 -4.26
N GLY A 11 -3.51 -6.07 -4.18
CA GLY A 11 -2.54 -5.40 -5.06
C GLY A 11 -2.35 -3.92 -4.79
N VAL A 12 -2.70 -3.45 -3.57
CA VAL A 12 -2.47 -2.08 -3.11
C VAL A 12 -1.27 -2.06 -2.16
N PRO A 13 -0.30 -1.15 -2.34
CA PRO A 13 0.93 -1.16 -1.52
C PRO A 13 0.69 -0.77 -0.05
N SER A 14 -0.23 0.16 0.22
CA SER A 14 -0.44 0.64 1.60
C SER A 14 -0.98 -0.43 2.55
N PRO A 15 -2.00 -1.25 2.22
CA PRO A 15 -2.37 -2.41 3.03
C PRO A 15 -1.24 -3.45 3.14
N ARG A 16 -0.48 -3.70 2.06
CA ARG A 16 0.62 -4.66 2.10
C ARG A 16 1.68 -4.29 3.13
N ARG A 17 1.92 -3.01 3.40
CA ARG A 17 2.80 -2.54 4.48
C ARG A 17 2.34 -3.06 5.84
N VAL A 18 1.03 -2.98 6.10
CA VAL A 18 0.46 -3.43 7.37
C VAL A 18 0.56 -4.95 7.48
N ARG A 19 0.29 -5.68 6.39
CA ARG A 19 0.53 -7.14 6.36
C ARG A 19 1.96 -7.50 6.68
N ILE A 20 2.95 -6.82 6.06
CA ILE A 20 4.37 -7.06 6.33
C ILE A 20 4.68 -6.78 7.80
N CYS A 21 4.22 -5.66 8.36
CA CYS A 21 4.43 -5.32 9.77
C CYS A 21 3.85 -6.40 10.71
N LEU A 22 2.60 -6.82 10.51
CA LEU A 22 1.96 -7.87 11.30
C LEU A 22 2.73 -9.21 11.21
N LEU A 23 3.21 -9.57 10.01
CA LEU A 23 3.99 -10.78 9.78
C LEU A 23 5.39 -10.70 10.40
N GLU A 24 6.08 -9.56 10.34
CA GLU A 24 7.35 -9.33 11.04
C GLU A 24 7.19 -9.44 12.56
N LYS A 25 6.04 -9.01 13.08
CA LYS A 25 5.68 -9.13 14.49
C LYS A 25 5.16 -10.52 14.86
N LYS A 26 5.01 -11.43 13.89
CA LYS A 26 4.44 -12.77 14.08
C LYS A 26 3.05 -12.74 14.75
N LEU A 27 2.24 -11.77 14.38
CA LEU A 27 0.89 -11.60 14.93
C LEU A 27 -0.14 -12.27 14.02
N PRO A 28 -1.07 -13.06 14.55
CA PRO A 28 -2.23 -13.52 13.82
C PRO A 28 -3.21 -12.36 13.60
N PHE A 29 -3.88 -12.33 12.46
CA PHE A 29 -4.86 -11.30 12.14
C PHE A 29 -5.90 -11.81 11.14
N THR A 30 -7.05 -11.15 11.09
CA THR A 30 -8.08 -11.40 10.10
C THR A 30 -8.05 -10.31 9.04
N ILE A 31 -8.15 -10.68 7.75
CA ILE A 31 -8.31 -9.73 6.65
C ILE A 31 -9.79 -9.68 6.25
N LYS A 32 -10.31 -8.45 6.07
CA LYS A 32 -11.56 -8.18 5.37
C LYS A 32 -11.25 -7.47 4.06
N TRP A 33 -11.61 -8.12 2.95
CA TRP A 33 -11.31 -7.64 1.61
C TRP A 33 -12.32 -6.60 1.13
N LEU A 34 -11.81 -5.51 0.57
CA LEU A 34 -12.60 -4.45 -0.08
C LEU A 34 -12.30 -4.43 -1.58
N ASN A 35 -13.35 -4.40 -2.39
CA ASN A 35 -13.25 -4.22 -3.83
C ASN A 35 -13.24 -2.72 -4.18
N LEU A 36 -12.03 -2.17 -4.40
CA LEU A 36 -11.88 -0.75 -4.72
C LEU A 36 -12.49 -0.36 -6.08
N GLY A 37 -12.54 -1.30 -7.04
CA GLY A 37 -13.18 -1.08 -8.34
C GLY A 37 -14.69 -0.87 -8.23
N LEU A 38 -15.31 -1.46 -7.20
CA LEU A 38 -16.73 -1.29 -6.88
C LEU A 38 -16.98 -0.25 -5.78
N MET A 39 -15.96 0.47 -5.35
CA MET A 39 -16.05 1.51 -4.33
C MET A 39 -16.49 1.01 -2.93
N ASP A 40 -16.14 -0.22 -2.54
CA ASP A 40 -16.46 -0.75 -1.19
C ASP A 40 -15.93 0.15 -0.06
N GLN A 41 -14.77 0.82 -0.29
CA GLN A 41 -14.20 1.77 0.66
C GLN A 41 -15.03 3.07 0.84
N LYS A 42 -16.09 3.23 0.07
CA LYS A 42 -17.04 4.37 0.15
C LYS A 42 -18.40 3.98 0.72
N ARG A 43 -18.54 2.74 1.18
CA ARG A 43 -19.74 2.27 1.87
C ARG A 43 -19.90 2.97 3.22
N PRO A 44 -21.14 3.29 3.65
CA PRO A 44 -21.40 3.98 4.92
C PRO A 44 -20.82 3.25 6.14
N ASP A 45 -20.91 1.92 6.17
CA ASP A 45 -20.38 1.09 7.27
C ASP A 45 -18.86 1.16 7.37
N TYR A 46 -18.15 1.22 6.24
CA TYR A 46 -16.69 1.40 6.25
C TYR A 46 -16.28 2.84 6.57
N LEU A 47 -17.02 3.84 6.10
CA LEU A 47 -16.73 5.26 6.39
C LEU A 47 -16.85 5.62 7.87
N VAL A 48 -17.62 4.85 8.66
CA VAL A 48 -17.63 4.96 10.14
C VAL A 48 -16.28 4.55 10.74
N LEU A 49 -15.61 3.56 10.15
CA LEU A 49 -14.29 3.09 10.61
C LEU A 49 -13.17 4.00 10.10
N ASN A 50 -13.30 4.46 8.85
CA ASN A 50 -12.29 5.31 8.20
C ASN A 50 -12.97 6.39 7.34
N PRO A 51 -13.16 7.61 7.89
CA PRO A 51 -13.84 8.69 7.17
C PRO A 51 -13.11 9.18 5.92
N THR A 52 -11.83 8.85 5.75
CA THR A 52 -11.10 9.16 4.51
C THR A 52 -11.56 8.29 3.34
N GLY A 53 -12.16 7.14 3.64
CA GLY A 53 -12.57 6.15 2.64
C GLY A 53 -11.39 5.65 1.80
N LEU A 54 -10.26 5.39 2.46
CA LEU A 54 -9.05 4.79 1.89
C LEU A 54 -8.76 3.46 2.62
N VAL A 55 -7.82 2.69 2.10
CA VAL A 55 -7.28 1.49 2.74
C VAL A 55 -5.79 1.68 3.01
N PRO A 56 -5.26 1.05 4.07
CA PRO A 56 -5.88 0.13 5.02
C PRO A 56 -6.61 0.82 6.18
N THR A 57 -7.41 0.02 6.89
CA THR A 57 -7.86 0.32 8.24
C THR A 57 -7.61 -0.91 9.11
N LEU A 58 -6.97 -0.72 10.26
CA LEU A 58 -6.84 -1.75 11.29
C LEU A 58 -7.92 -1.53 12.35
N VAL A 59 -8.65 -2.58 12.70
CA VAL A 59 -9.52 -2.58 13.88
C VAL A 59 -8.90 -3.50 14.93
N HIS A 60 -8.60 -2.94 16.10
CA HIS A 60 -8.07 -3.67 17.24
C HIS A 60 -9.03 -3.54 18.42
N ASP A 61 -9.61 -4.66 18.82
CA ASP A 61 -10.63 -4.72 19.89
C ASP A 61 -11.72 -3.64 19.72
N GLY A 62 -12.27 -3.54 18.50
CA GLY A 62 -13.33 -2.59 18.15
C GLY A 62 -12.87 -1.15 17.89
N LYS A 63 -11.59 -0.80 18.06
CA LYS A 63 -11.05 0.54 17.82
C LYS A 63 -10.39 0.61 16.44
N ALA A 64 -10.88 1.50 15.58
CA ALA A 64 -10.35 1.69 14.25
C ALA A 64 -9.15 2.65 14.22
N ILE A 65 -8.11 2.27 13.48
CA ILE A 65 -6.89 3.05 13.21
C ILE A 65 -6.68 3.05 11.70
N TYR A 66 -6.42 4.19 11.11
CA TYR A 66 -6.11 4.34 9.69
C TYR A 66 -4.79 5.09 9.48
N GLU A 67 -4.33 5.24 8.23
CA GLU A 67 -2.98 5.60 7.80
C GLU A 67 -1.95 4.48 8.07
N SER A 68 -1.45 3.85 7.00
CA SER A 68 -0.62 2.63 7.10
C SER A 68 0.63 2.80 7.96
N ASN A 69 1.28 3.98 7.94
CA ASN A 69 2.45 4.25 8.76
C ASN A 69 2.07 4.41 10.24
N VAL A 70 0.92 5.05 10.53
CA VAL A 70 0.38 5.18 11.91
C VAL A 70 -0.02 3.80 12.45
N ILE A 71 -0.67 2.97 11.64
CA ILE A 71 -1.02 1.59 12.00
C ILE A 71 0.26 0.81 12.37
N ASN A 72 1.32 0.92 11.57
CA ASN A 72 2.55 0.20 11.80
C ASN A 72 3.29 0.68 13.06
N GLU A 73 3.34 2.00 13.34
CA GLU A 73 3.88 2.53 14.60
C GLU A 73 3.05 2.03 15.80
N TYR A 74 1.72 1.99 15.67
CA TYR A 74 0.84 1.46 16.71
C TYR A 74 1.11 -0.03 16.98
N ILE A 75 1.24 -0.86 15.93
CA ILE A 75 1.54 -2.29 16.06
C ILE A 75 2.90 -2.49 16.76
N ASP A 76 3.92 -1.70 16.37
CA ASP A 76 5.25 -1.78 17.00
C ASP A 76 5.20 -1.37 18.49
N ALA A 77 4.41 -0.36 18.83
CA ALA A 77 4.27 0.12 20.20
C ALA A 77 3.60 -0.91 21.14
N ILE A 78 2.57 -1.61 20.67
CA ILE A 78 1.87 -2.64 21.48
C ILE A 78 2.58 -4.00 21.46
N HIS A 79 3.43 -4.25 20.45
CA HIS A 79 4.25 -5.45 20.30
C HIS A 79 5.69 -5.06 19.96
N PRO A 80 6.50 -4.62 20.94
CA PRO A 80 7.81 -4.01 20.67
C PRO A 80 8.89 -4.99 20.17
N ASN A 81 8.64 -6.30 20.18
CA ASN A 81 9.60 -7.31 19.76
C ASN A 81 9.08 -8.16 18.59
N PRO A 82 9.91 -8.33 17.53
CA PRO A 82 11.17 -7.65 17.25
C PRO A 82 10.96 -6.16 16.98
N PRO A 83 11.91 -5.27 17.36
CA PRO A 83 11.72 -3.83 17.17
C PRO A 83 11.82 -3.47 15.68
N LEU A 84 10.86 -2.68 15.19
CA LEU A 84 10.83 -2.11 13.83
C LEU A 84 10.97 -0.58 13.86
N VAL A 85 10.95 0.01 15.05
CA VAL A 85 11.24 1.43 15.30
C VAL A 85 12.63 1.54 15.93
N PRO A 86 13.50 2.46 15.44
CA PRO A 86 14.80 2.71 16.06
C PRO A 86 14.67 3.11 17.53
N LYS A 87 15.63 2.69 18.36
CA LYS A 87 15.59 2.96 19.81
C LYS A 87 15.89 4.42 20.15
N ASP A 88 16.77 5.06 19.40
CA ASP A 88 17.19 6.43 19.66
C ASP A 88 16.32 7.45 18.92
N ALA A 89 16.26 8.66 19.47
CA ALA A 89 15.40 9.72 18.96
C ALA A 89 15.78 10.18 17.54
N TYR A 90 17.07 10.17 17.19
CA TYR A 90 17.52 10.54 15.85
C TYR A 90 17.10 9.51 14.81
N GLY A 91 17.28 8.23 15.10
CA GLY A 91 16.79 7.13 14.24
C GLY A 91 15.28 7.19 14.03
N GLN A 92 14.51 7.47 15.08
CA GLN A 92 13.06 7.67 14.98
C GLN A 92 12.70 8.87 14.08
N ALA A 93 13.40 9.99 14.23
CA ALA A 93 13.21 11.14 13.36
C ALA A 93 13.53 10.82 11.89
N ARG A 94 14.63 10.11 11.63
CA ARG A 94 15.01 9.62 10.30
C ARG A 94 13.94 8.73 9.68
N MET A 95 13.40 7.78 10.45
CA MET A 95 12.32 6.91 10.03
C MET A 95 11.08 7.71 9.61
N ARG A 96 10.66 8.70 10.41
CA ARG A 96 9.50 9.55 10.08
C ARG A 96 9.75 10.49 8.90
N MET A 97 10.99 10.92 8.66
CA MET A 97 11.36 11.64 7.43
C MET A 97 11.11 10.76 6.18
N TRP A 98 11.37 9.44 6.25
CA TRP A 98 11.02 8.53 5.18
C TRP A 98 9.50 8.35 4.99
N PHE A 99 8.71 8.43 6.06
CA PHE A 99 7.25 8.45 5.94
C PHE A 99 6.76 9.71 5.22
N ALA A 100 7.30 10.87 5.59
CA ALA A 100 6.99 12.12 4.90
C ALA A 100 7.40 12.07 3.42
N PHE A 101 8.61 11.57 3.14
CA PHE A 101 9.10 11.37 1.78
C PHE A 101 8.16 10.47 0.95
N GLU A 102 7.66 9.37 1.53
CA GLU A 102 6.72 8.48 0.87
C GLU A 102 5.38 9.16 0.60
N ASN A 103 4.88 9.94 1.53
CA ASN A 103 3.63 10.69 1.36
C ASN A 103 3.70 11.72 0.23
N ASP A 104 4.85 12.35 0.02
CA ASP A 104 5.06 13.36 -1.03
C ASP A 104 4.80 12.84 -2.44
N PHE A 105 5.10 11.56 -2.71
CA PHE A 105 4.83 10.98 -4.02
C PHE A 105 3.65 9.99 -4.06
N ALA A 106 2.90 9.87 -2.97
CA ALA A 106 1.74 8.99 -2.92
C ALA A 106 0.67 9.37 -3.96
N LYS A 107 0.45 10.67 -4.19
CA LYS A 107 -0.53 11.12 -5.18
C LYS A 107 -0.06 10.88 -6.63
N PRO A 108 1.13 11.32 -7.08
CA PRO A 108 1.65 10.98 -8.40
C PRO A 108 1.65 9.47 -8.68
N PHE A 109 2.06 8.67 -7.70
CA PHE A 109 2.03 7.22 -7.81
C PHE A 109 0.60 6.69 -8.02
N ARG A 110 -0.36 7.18 -7.26
CA ARG A 110 -1.77 6.77 -7.39
C ARG A 110 -2.35 7.16 -8.74
N ASP A 111 -2.01 8.36 -9.25
CA ASP A 111 -2.42 8.81 -10.58
C ASP A 111 -1.92 7.79 -11.65
N CYS A 112 -0.64 7.39 -11.60
CA CYS A 112 -0.09 6.37 -12.49
C CYS A 112 -0.79 5.00 -12.31
N ALA A 113 -1.03 4.58 -11.07
CA ALA A 113 -1.69 3.31 -10.80
C ALA A 113 -3.14 3.26 -11.34
N TYR A 114 -3.85 4.38 -11.33
CA TYR A 114 -5.18 4.47 -11.95
C TYR A 114 -5.10 4.43 -13.47
N GLU A 115 -4.18 5.18 -14.07
CA GLU A 115 -4.03 5.23 -15.54
C GLU A 115 -3.55 3.89 -16.13
N THR A 116 -2.79 3.11 -15.38
CA THR A 116 -2.30 1.78 -15.79
C THR A 116 -3.24 0.69 -15.29
N LEU A 117 -3.01 0.20 -14.07
CA LEU A 117 -3.71 -0.95 -13.47
C LEU A 117 -5.22 -0.73 -13.30
N GLY A 118 -5.63 0.47 -12.90
CA GLY A 118 -7.04 0.76 -12.62
C GLY A 118 -7.90 0.65 -13.88
N LYS A 119 -7.48 1.33 -14.94
CA LYS A 119 -8.16 1.29 -16.25
C LYS A 119 -8.10 -0.09 -16.87
N GLU A 120 -6.93 -0.71 -16.92
CA GLU A 120 -6.76 -2.04 -17.48
C GLU A 120 -7.69 -3.07 -16.81
N ARG A 121 -7.68 -3.14 -15.48
CA ARG A 121 -8.54 -4.07 -14.72
C ARG A 121 -10.02 -3.82 -14.95
N LEU A 122 -10.43 -2.57 -14.96
CA LEU A 122 -11.83 -2.23 -15.10
C LEU A 122 -12.32 -2.46 -16.53
N GLN A 123 -11.54 -2.07 -17.54
CA GLN A 123 -11.87 -2.26 -18.95
C GLN A 123 -11.84 -3.73 -19.35
N SER A 124 -10.86 -4.52 -18.88
CA SER A 124 -10.77 -5.96 -19.16
C SER A 124 -11.83 -6.79 -18.41
N SER A 125 -12.48 -6.23 -17.39
CA SER A 125 -13.56 -6.92 -16.66
C SER A 125 -14.82 -7.17 -17.49
N GLY A 126 -14.98 -6.46 -18.62
CA GLY A 126 -16.19 -6.52 -19.44
C GLY A 126 -17.42 -5.86 -18.80
N ILE A 127 -17.28 -5.18 -17.66
CA ILE A 127 -18.39 -4.48 -17.02
C ILE A 127 -18.80 -3.27 -17.87
N THR A 128 -20.10 -3.13 -18.14
CA THR A 128 -20.62 -1.93 -18.83
C THR A 128 -20.70 -0.73 -17.88
N PRO A 129 -20.66 0.53 -18.42
CA PRO A 129 -20.81 1.73 -17.60
C PRO A 129 -22.08 1.74 -16.75
N ASP A 130 -23.21 1.28 -17.30
CA ASP A 130 -24.50 1.23 -16.58
C ASP A 130 -24.44 0.20 -15.45
N LYS A 131 -23.87 -0.97 -15.71
CA LYS A 131 -23.72 -2.01 -14.68
C LYS A 131 -22.76 -1.56 -13.58
N LEU A 132 -21.67 -0.88 -13.93
CA LEU A 132 -20.74 -0.32 -12.94
C LEU A 132 -21.43 0.76 -12.09
N ARG A 133 -22.22 1.64 -12.72
CA ARG A 133 -23.03 2.66 -12.01
C ARG A 133 -24.00 2.01 -11.03
N GLU A 134 -24.73 0.97 -11.45
CA GLU A 134 -25.65 0.20 -10.61
C GLU A 134 -24.91 -0.42 -9.40
N GLU A 135 -23.80 -1.10 -9.65
CA GLU A 135 -23.03 -1.77 -8.59
C GLU A 135 -22.43 -0.79 -7.57
N ILE A 136 -21.92 0.35 -8.02
CA ILE A 136 -21.42 1.39 -7.12
C ILE A 136 -22.57 2.06 -6.37
N GLY A 137 -23.70 2.29 -7.02
CA GLY A 137 -24.91 2.88 -6.41
C GLY A 137 -25.45 2.07 -5.23
N LYS A 138 -25.25 0.74 -5.22
CA LYS A 138 -25.56 -0.12 -4.06
C LYS A 138 -24.68 0.15 -2.83
N ARG A 139 -23.53 0.82 -3.01
CA ARG A 139 -22.51 1.07 -1.98
C ARG A 139 -22.47 2.51 -1.52
N THR A 140 -22.74 3.44 -2.40
CA THR A 140 -22.73 4.88 -2.09
C THR A 140 -23.67 5.65 -3.00
N SER A 141 -24.33 6.65 -2.45
CA SER A 141 -25.11 7.65 -3.21
C SER A 141 -24.26 8.85 -3.66
N ASN A 142 -22.95 8.85 -3.41
CA ASN A 142 -22.09 9.96 -3.78
C ASN A 142 -21.82 9.97 -5.29
N GLU A 143 -22.52 10.83 -6.01
CA GLU A 143 -22.42 10.98 -7.46
C GLU A 143 -21.00 11.31 -7.96
N ALA A 144 -20.17 11.96 -7.15
CA ALA A 144 -18.78 12.25 -7.53
C ALA A 144 -17.95 10.97 -7.64
N TYR A 145 -18.15 10.01 -6.74
CA TYR A 145 -17.49 8.70 -6.81
C TYR A 145 -17.99 7.86 -7.98
N ILE A 146 -19.30 7.87 -8.22
CA ILE A 146 -19.92 7.16 -9.35
C ILE A 146 -19.37 7.71 -10.67
N ARG A 147 -19.33 9.03 -10.84
CA ARG A 147 -18.77 9.68 -12.04
C ARG A 147 -17.28 9.37 -12.22
N PHE A 148 -16.50 9.40 -11.13
CA PHE A 148 -15.08 9.07 -11.19
C PHE A 148 -14.84 7.65 -11.71
N ALA A 149 -15.51 6.65 -11.16
CA ALA A 149 -15.35 5.25 -11.58
C ALA A 149 -15.81 5.04 -13.02
N THR A 150 -16.94 5.64 -13.42
CA THR A 150 -17.42 5.60 -14.81
C THR A 150 -16.41 6.25 -15.77
N LYS A 151 -15.81 7.38 -15.38
CA LYS A 151 -14.75 8.03 -16.16
C LYS A 151 -13.54 7.11 -16.34
N VAL A 152 -13.08 6.45 -15.27
CA VAL A 152 -11.95 5.49 -15.35
C VAL A 152 -12.22 4.37 -16.35
N LEU A 153 -13.48 3.86 -16.40
CA LEU A 153 -13.87 2.82 -17.35
C LEU A 153 -13.90 3.30 -18.79
N THR A 154 -14.38 4.52 -19.03
CA THR A 154 -14.77 5.00 -20.36
C THR A 154 -13.72 5.86 -21.06
N THR A 155 -12.69 6.34 -20.35
CA THR A 155 -11.63 7.16 -20.94
C THR A 155 -10.41 6.35 -21.32
N ALA A 156 -9.75 6.71 -22.42
CA ALA A 156 -8.45 6.18 -22.78
C ALA A 156 -7.39 6.53 -21.73
N ARG A 157 -6.28 5.78 -21.74
CA ARG A 157 -5.12 6.06 -20.90
C ARG A 157 -4.54 7.44 -21.25
N ASP A 158 -4.24 8.23 -20.24
CA ASP A 158 -3.62 9.55 -20.41
C ASP A 158 -2.09 9.43 -20.34
N ASP A 159 -1.47 9.23 -21.50
CA ASP A 159 -0.02 9.04 -21.60
C ASP A 159 0.77 10.35 -21.29
N ALA A 160 0.16 11.53 -21.49
CA ALA A 160 0.80 12.81 -21.14
C ALA A 160 0.87 12.98 -19.61
N LEU A 161 -0.22 12.69 -18.92
CA LEU A 161 -0.25 12.66 -17.45
C LEU A 161 0.74 11.64 -16.90
N LEU A 162 0.80 10.44 -17.49
CA LEU A 162 1.76 9.40 -17.06
C LEU A 162 3.20 9.90 -17.19
N ALA A 163 3.55 10.48 -18.33
CA ALA A 163 4.91 11.00 -18.55
C ALA A 163 5.28 12.08 -17.51
N GLU A 164 4.38 13.02 -17.23
CA GLU A 164 4.58 14.04 -16.18
C GLU A 164 4.78 13.40 -14.79
N ARG A 165 3.92 12.46 -14.42
CA ARG A 165 4.00 11.80 -13.11
C ARG A 165 5.24 10.93 -12.98
N HIS A 166 5.68 10.26 -14.06
CA HIS A 166 6.92 9.50 -14.07
C HIS A 166 8.14 10.38 -13.78
N LEU A 167 8.22 11.60 -14.31
CA LEU A 167 9.33 12.52 -14.00
C LEU A 167 9.38 12.82 -12.50
N VAL A 168 8.25 13.12 -11.86
CA VAL A 168 8.18 13.37 -10.41
C VAL A 168 8.63 12.13 -9.63
N LEU A 169 8.18 10.94 -10.04
CA LEU A 169 8.54 9.70 -9.36
C LEU A 169 10.03 9.37 -9.51
N LEU A 170 10.60 9.59 -10.68
CA LEU A 170 12.04 9.37 -10.95
C LEU A 170 12.92 10.31 -10.13
N GLU A 171 12.53 11.58 -9.96
CA GLU A 171 13.23 12.54 -9.09
C GLU A 171 13.24 12.07 -7.62
N LYS A 172 12.11 11.54 -7.14
CA LYS A 172 12.04 10.94 -5.79
C LYS A 172 12.95 9.71 -5.69
N MET A 173 12.97 8.85 -6.70
CA MET A 173 13.86 7.68 -6.69
C MET A 173 15.34 8.08 -6.74
N ASP A 174 15.72 9.11 -7.48
CA ASP A 174 17.10 9.66 -7.46
C ASP A 174 17.51 10.11 -6.04
N THR A 175 16.60 10.74 -5.31
CA THR A 175 16.83 11.10 -3.90
C THR A 175 17.04 9.87 -3.01
N MET A 176 16.23 8.82 -3.16
CA MET A 176 16.38 7.57 -2.43
C MET A 176 17.70 6.85 -2.82
N GLU A 177 18.04 6.80 -4.10
CA GLU A 177 19.28 6.20 -4.61
C GLU A 177 20.52 6.84 -3.97
N ARG A 178 20.60 8.18 -3.95
CA ARG A 178 21.70 8.91 -3.30
C ARG A 178 21.80 8.62 -1.80
N GLN A 179 20.69 8.43 -1.10
CA GLN A 179 20.69 8.09 0.31
C GLN A 179 21.20 6.67 0.59
N LEU A 180 21.05 5.75 -0.36
CA LEU A 180 21.52 4.36 -0.25
C LEU A 180 22.96 4.18 -0.80
N ALA A 181 23.54 5.20 -1.43
CA ALA A 181 24.86 5.13 -2.07
C ALA A 181 26.01 4.97 -1.06
N ASP A 182 25.81 5.24 0.22
CA ASP A 182 26.79 5.00 1.28
C ASP A 182 26.94 3.52 1.66
N GLY A 183 26.17 2.62 1.03
CA GLY A 183 26.25 1.17 1.21
C GLY A 183 25.43 0.62 2.38
N ARG A 184 24.69 1.46 3.10
CA ARG A 184 23.79 0.99 4.16
C ARG A 184 22.81 -0.05 3.65
N PRO A 185 22.50 -1.12 4.43
CA PRO A 185 21.56 -2.14 4.00
C PRO A 185 20.10 -1.67 3.99
N TRP A 186 19.73 -0.74 4.89
CA TRP A 186 18.36 -0.28 5.11
C TRP A 186 18.28 1.26 5.16
N LEU A 187 17.10 1.82 4.97
CA LEU A 187 16.90 3.27 4.89
C LEU A 187 17.34 4.04 6.14
N CYS A 188 17.26 3.41 7.31
CA CYS A 188 17.67 4.02 8.58
C CYS A 188 19.03 3.51 9.11
N GLY A 189 19.82 2.79 8.30
CA GLY A 189 21.14 2.25 8.70
C GLY A 189 21.17 0.74 8.64
N ASP A 190 21.62 0.09 9.73
CA ASP A 190 21.85 -1.37 9.77
C ASP A 190 20.61 -2.19 10.17
N GLN A 191 19.58 -1.53 10.69
CA GLN A 191 18.35 -2.18 11.14
C GLN A 191 17.24 -2.03 10.12
N PHE A 192 16.54 -3.14 9.80
CA PHE A 192 15.27 -3.12 9.09
C PHE A 192 14.19 -2.45 9.96
N THR A 193 13.52 -1.44 9.40
CA THR A 193 12.59 -0.59 10.13
C THR A 193 11.27 -0.40 9.39
N LEU A 194 10.32 0.30 10.02
CA LEU A 194 9.08 0.71 9.38
C LEU A 194 9.30 1.63 8.16
N ALA A 195 10.45 2.31 8.04
CA ALA A 195 10.80 3.05 6.82
C ALA A 195 10.92 2.14 5.60
N ASP A 196 11.59 0.99 5.77
CA ASP A 196 11.77 0.00 4.71
C ASP A 196 10.44 -0.65 4.33
N ILE A 197 9.59 -0.90 5.32
CA ILE A 197 8.21 -1.39 5.13
C ILE A 197 7.36 -0.34 4.39
N ALA A 198 7.56 0.95 4.66
CA ALA A 198 6.82 2.03 4.00
C ALA A 198 7.16 2.13 2.51
N LEU A 199 8.43 2.02 2.15
CA LEU A 199 8.90 2.22 0.77
C LEU A 199 8.86 0.94 -0.08
N GLY A 200 9.24 -0.21 0.47
CA GLY A 200 9.38 -1.46 -0.27
C GLY A 200 8.18 -1.82 -1.16
N PRO A 201 6.95 -1.96 -0.62
CA PRO A 201 5.78 -2.30 -1.43
C PRO A 201 5.44 -1.28 -2.51
N ARG A 202 5.78 -0.01 -2.31
CA ARG A 202 5.54 1.02 -3.31
C ARG A 202 6.57 0.97 -4.44
N VAL A 203 7.84 0.84 -4.09
CA VAL A 203 8.94 0.70 -5.08
C VAL A 203 8.77 -0.56 -5.94
N ASP A 204 8.28 -1.65 -5.34
CA ASP A 204 8.00 -2.90 -6.07
C ASP A 204 6.98 -2.74 -7.21
N MET A 205 6.13 -1.73 -7.14
CA MET A 205 5.11 -1.48 -8.15
C MET A 205 5.57 -0.58 -9.31
N PHE A 206 6.75 0.01 -9.27
CA PHE A 206 7.23 0.91 -10.33
C PHE A 206 7.24 0.27 -11.72
N PRO A 207 7.70 -1.00 -11.90
CA PRO A 207 7.59 -1.67 -13.20
C PRO A 207 6.14 -1.77 -13.71
N ILE A 208 5.19 -1.98 -12.80
CA ILE A 208 3.77 -2.18 -13.13
C ILE A 208 3.10 -0.85 -13.53
N ILE A 209 3.54 0.26 -12.96
CA ILE A 209 3.02 1.59 -13.32
C ILE A 209 3.76 2.25 -14.49
N GLY A 210 4.59 1.47 -15.23
CA GLY A 210 5.21 1.90 -16.48
C GLY A 210 6.68 2.33 -16.39
N ILE A 211 7.36 2.15 -15.25
CA ILE A 211 8.79 2.42 -15.07
C ILE A 211 9.53 1.09 -14.93
N ALA A 212 9.60 0.32 -16.03
CA ALA A 212 10.08 -1.06 -16.03
C ALA A 212 11.58 -1.19 -15.70
N ASP A 213 12.39 -0.20 -16.05
CA ASP A 213 13.83 -0.18 -15.91
C ASP A 213 14.32 0.43 -14.57
N ILE A 214 13.43 0.58 -13.58
CA ILE A 214 13.70 1.28 -12.32
C ILE A 214 14.97 0.77 -11.60
N TYR A 215 15.18 -0.54 -11.56
CA TYR A 215 16.33 -1.12 -10.86
C TYR A 215 17.64 -1.05 -11.67
N GLN A 216 17.54 -0.87 -12.99
CA GLN A 216 18.70 -0.60 -13.86
C GLN A 216 19.15 0.85 -13.73
N ARG A 217 18.19 1.79 -13.64
CA ARG A 217 18.44 3.21 -13.40
C ARG A 217 19.00 3.49 -12.02
N PHE A 218 18.55 2.74 -11.01
CA PHE A 218 18.83 2.97 -9.59
C PHE A 218 19.34 1.68 -8.93
N PRO A 219 20.63 1.34 -9.13
CA PRO A 219 21.17 0.06 -8.68
C PRO A 219 21.23 -0.12 -7.14
N HIS A 220 21.36 0.95 -6.35
CA HIS A 220 21.30 0.84 -4.89
C HIS A 220 19.88 0.55 -4.41
N ILE A 221 18.87 1.14 -5.07
CA ILE A 221 17.46 0.76 -4.85
C ILE A 221 17.24 -0.71 -5.26
N GLY A 222 17.83 -1.17 -6.36
CA GLY A 222 17.79 -2.57 -6.77
C GLY A 222 18.28 -3.50 -5.67
N LYS A 223 19.50 -3.25 -5.12
CA LYS A 223 20.09 -4.01 -4.02
C LYS A 223 19.26 -3.93 -2.72
N PHE A 224 18.69 -2.77 -2.43
CA PHE A 224 17.75 -2.61 -1.31
C PHE A 224 16.52 -3.50 -1.50
N MET A 225 15.91 -3.48 -2.70
CA MET A 225 14.73 -4.30 -2.98
C MET A 225 15.01 -5.80 -2.98
N GLU A 226 16.20 -6.25 -3.40
CA GLU A 226 16.62 -7.64 -3.24
C GLU A 226 16.59 -8.07 -1.77
N ARG A 227 17.14 -7.24 -0.86
CA ARG A 227 17.11 -7.53 0.60
C ARG A 227 15.69 -7.50 1.16
N VAL A 228 14.86 -6.53 0.76
CA VAL A 228 13.45 -6.47 1.18
C VAL A 228 12.70 -7.72 0.72
N LYS A 229 12.89 -8.14 -0.53
CA LYS A 229 12.22 -9.31 -1.12
C LYS A 229 12.70 -10.64 -0.54
N ALA A 230 13.92 -10.70 -0.01
CA ALA A 230 14.45 -11.88 0.68
C ALA A 230 13.84 -12.13 2.06
N ARG A 231 13.09 -11.19 2.62
CA ARG A 231 12.44 -11.38 3.93
C ARG A 231 11.25 -12.34 3.83
N PRO A 232 11.07 -13.29 4.76
CA PRO A 232 9.91 -14.19 4.75
C PRO A 232 8.55 -13.48 4.74
N SER A 233 8.44 -12.36 5.46
CA SER A 233 7.26 -11.51 5.50
C SER A 233 6.87 -10.95 4.13
N TRP A 234 7.85 -10.70 3.26
CA TRP A 234 7.60 -10.22 1.91
C TRP A 234 6.80 -11.24 1.08
N THR A 235 7.28 -12.47 1.02
CA THR A 235 6.60 -13.56 0.31
C THR A 235 5.25 -13.86 0.94
N ALA A 236 5.22 -14.01 2.26
CA ALA A 236 3.99 -14.29 3.00
C ALA A 236 2.93 -13.18 2.90
N SER A 237 3.33 -11.91 2.64
CA SER A 237 2.38 -10.80 2.46
C SER A 237 1.79 -10.72 1.05
N GLY A 238 2.26 -11.52 0.10
CA GLY A 238 1.93 -11.41 -1.34
C GLY A 238 0.59 -12.01 -1.74
N PHE A 239 -0.13 -12.63 -0.83
CA PHE A 239 -1.40 -13.30 -1.12
C PHE A 239 -2.51 -12.32 -1.58
N ARG A 240 -3.46 -12.87 -2.33
CA ARG A 240 -4.67 -12.18 -2.83
C ARG A 240 -5.90 -12.97 -2.44
N PRO A 241 -7.10 -12.34 -2.42
CA PRO A 241 -8.34 -13.10 -2.20
C PRO A 241 -8.59 -14.08 -3.34
N GLU A 242 -9.17 -15.22 -2.98
CA GLU A 242 -9.78 -16.12 -3.96
C GLU A 242 -11.10 -15.50 -4.50
N PRO A 243 -11.58 -15.95 -5.67
CA PRO A 243 -12.86 -15.47 -6.19
C PRO A 243 -13.99 -15.65 -5.17
N GLY A 244 -14.63 -14.53 -4.78
CA GLY A 244 -15.71 -14.51 -3.80
C GLY A 244 -15.28 -14.48 -2.34
N GLU A 245 -13.98 -14.53 -2.06
CA GLU A 245 -13.47 -14.44 -0.69
C GLU A 245 -13.59 -13.00 -0.17
N THR A 246 -14.27 -12.84 0.94
CA THR A 246 -14.45 -11.54 1.61
C THR A 246 -13.66 -11.41 2.90
N GLU A 247 -13.23 -12.54 3.48
CA GLU A 247 -12.49 -12.59 4.75
C GLU A 247 -11.51 -13.76 4.77
N ARG A 248 -10.36 -13.58 5.40
CA ARG A 248 -9.34 -14.62 5.63
C ARG A 248 -8.65 -14.43 6.97
N LYS A 249 -8.55 -15.52 7.74
CA LYS A 249 -7.66 -15.59 8.91
C LYS A 249 -6.23 -15.90 8.47
N ILE A 250 -5.29 -15.12 9.00
CA ILE A 250 -3.85 -15.31 8.78
C ILE A 250 -3.23 -15.71 10.12
N GLU A 251 -2.63 -16.90 10.14
CA GLU A 251 -1.89 -17.37 11.30
C GLU A 251 -0.52 -16.70 11.38
N ALA A 252 0.05 -16.64 12.57
CA ALA A 252 1.40 -16.14 12.78
C ALA A 252 2.42 -16.94 11.95
N LEU A 253 3.42 -16.26 11.39
CA LEU A 253 4.53 -16.96 10.75
C LEU A 253 5.24 -17.85 11.77
N ALA A 254 5.53 -19.08 11.37
CA ALA A 254 6.34 -19.97 12.17
C ALA A 254 7.70 -19.34 12.51
N ALA A 255 8.22 -19.64 13.69
CA ALA A 255 9.49 -19.11 14.17
C ALA A 255 10.67 -19.65 13.35
#